data_4b4fd935a37bece511c5c4d75520c7c8
#
_entry.id   4b4fd935a37bece511c5c4d75520c7c8
#
_cell.length_a   1.000
_cell.length_b   1.000
_cell.length_c   1.000
_cell.angle_alpha   90.00
_cell.angle_beta   90.00
_cell.angle_gamma   90.00
#
_symmetry.space_group_name_H-M   'P 1'
#
loop_
_entity.id
_entity.type
_entity.pdbx_description
1 polymer ?
#
loop_
_entity_poly.entity_id
_entity_poly.type
_entity_poly.pdbx_seq_one_letter_code
_entity_poly.pdbx_strand_id
1 'polypeptide(L)'
;QELQSLDPSKTVLDTIWDRHKTMPEKDVRSILASFLFTAEDIDKTVGQLSGGQKARLTLTVLSLEKDNFLLMDEPTNHLDIEAKEVLEDALDNYDGTLLFVSHDRYFINELANKIISVRDGHAKIYNGNYSYYLDEKAKQAAAAQEAEAQKAETETTPAASQNKRSEERRVGKE
;
A
#
# COMPACT_ATOMS: atom_id res chain seq x y z
N GLN A 1 -12.64 10.59 3.44
CA GLN A 1 -14.00 10.85 2.93
C GLN A 1 -14.61 9.50 2.68
N GLU A 2 -15.79 9.25 3.26
CA GLU A 2 -16.65 8.17 2.79
C GLU A 2 -16.82 8.40 1.29
N LEU A 3 -16.53 7.37 0.48
CA LEU A 3 -16.89 7.32 -0.92
C LEU A 3 -18.30 7.87 -1.04
N GLN A 4 -18.45 9.04 -1.61
CA GLN A 4 -19.77 9.67 -1.73
C GLN A 4 -20.67 8.61 -2.34
N SER A 5 -21.70 8.21 -1.60
CA SER A 5 -22.58 7.15 -2.03
C SER A 5 -23.15 7.55 -3.39
N LEU A 6 -22.76 6.79 -4.42
CA LEU A 6 -23.29 7.00 -5.76
C LEU A 6 -24.80 6.85 -5.69
N ASP A 7 -25.54 7.83 -6.24
CA ASP A 7 -27.00 7.77 -6.27
C ASP A 7 -27.45 6.61 -7.18
N PRO A 8 -28.10 5.57 -6.62
CA PRO A 8 -28.48 4.38 -7.39
C PRO A 8 -29.51 4.66 -8.50
N SER A 9 -30.19 5.79 -8.42
CA SER A 9 -31.23 6.18 -9.39
C SER A 9 -30.70 6.91 -10.62
N LYS A 10 -29.48 7.48 -10.53
CA LYS A 10 -28.84 8.19 -11.66
C LYS A 10 -28.23 7.22 -12.66
N THR A 11 -28.16 7.64 -13.91
CA THR A 11 -27.36 6.91 -14.91
C THR A 11 -25.87 7.09 -14.64
N VAL A 12 -25.06 6.20 -15.22
CA VAL A 12 -23.59 6.34 -15.21
C VAL A 12 -23.18 7.69 -15.78
N LEU A 13 -23.78 8.08 -16.92
CA LEU A 13 -23.51 9.37 -17.56
C LEU A 13 -23.86 10.55 -16.65
N ASP A 14 -25.08 10.55 -16.10
CA ASP A 14 -25.54 11.65 -15.23
C ASP A 14 -24.72 11.78 -13.96
N THR A 15 -24.20 10.67 -13.44
CA THR A 15 -23.34 10.67 -12.24
C THR A 15 -22.08 11.51 -12.45
N ILE A 16 -21.49 11.47 -13.65
CA ILE A 16 -20.33 12.29 -14.02
C ILE A 16 -20.77 13.68 -14.43
N TRP A 17 -21.76 13.78 -15.33
CA TRP A 17 -22.13 15.04 -15.96
C TRP A 17 -22.73 16.05 -14.97
N ASP A 18 -23.50 15.61 -13.99
CA ASP A 18 -24.04 16.50 -12.96
C ASP A 18 -22.96 17.22 -12.14
N ARG A 19 -21.79 16.61 -12.02
CA ARG A 19 -20.64 17.20 -11.31
C ARG A 19 -19.79 18.09 -12.23
N HIS A 20 -19.80 17.81 -13.53
CA HIS A 20 -18.98 18.49 -14.53
C HIS A 20 -19.81 19.02 -15.68
N LYS A 21 -20.84 19.83 -15.37
CA LYS A 21 -21.84 20.36 -16.33
C LYS A 21 -21.29 21.18 -17.49
N THR A 22 -20.07 21.69 -17.35
CA THR A 22 -19.38 22.43 -18.41
C THR A 22 -18.64 21.52 -19.39
N MET A 23 -18.49 20.24 -19.07
CA MET A 23 -17.81 19.26 -19.93
C MET A 23 -18.78 18.81 -21.04
N PRO A 24 -18.36 18.82 -22.31
CA PRO A 24 -19.16 18.27 -23.39
C PRO A 24 -19.47 16.78 -23.14
N GLU A 25 -20.68 16.34 -23.46
CA GLU A 25 -21.10 14.94 -23.29
C GLU A 25 -20.15 13.95 -23.98
N LYS A 26 -19.64 14.31 -25.14
CA LYS A 26 -18.65 13.50 -25.87
C LYS A 26 -17.41 13.21 -25.04
N ASP A 27 -16.93 14.20 -24.28
CA ASP A 27 -15.72 14.05 -23.47
C ASP A 27 -16.01 13.18 -22.24
N VAL A 28 -17.20 13.34 -21.63
CA VAL A 28 -17.65 12.45 -20.53
C VAL A 28 -17.72 11.00 -21.02
N ARG A 29 -18.32 10.76 -22.20
CA ARG A 29 -18.39 9.41 -22.79
C ARG A 29 -17.00 8.84 -23.10
N SER A 30 -16.08 9.68 -23.57
CA SER A 30 -14.69 9.27 -23.83
C SER A 30 -13.96 8.86 -22.54
N ILE A 31 -14.13 9.62 -21.47
CA ILE A 31 -13.57 9.29 -20.16
C ILE A 31 -14.18 8.00 -19.64
N LEU A 32 -15.51 7.84 -19.67
CA LEU A 32 -16.15 6.60 -19.23
C LEU A 32 -15.64 5.39 -20.03
N ALA A 33 -15.41 5.55 -21.34
CA ALA A 33 -14.84 4.49 -22.17
C ALA A 33 -13.40 4.11 -21.76
N SER A 34 -12.56 5.06 -21.32
CA SER A 34 -11.23 4.77 -20.81
C SER A 34 -11.26 4.00 -19.48
N PHE A 35 -12.37 4.09 -18.72
CA PHE A 35 -12.67 3.28 -17.56
C PHE A 35 -13.50 2.03 -17.88
N LEU A 36 -13.46 1.55 -19.12
CA LEU A 36 -14.09 0.31 -19.60
C LEU A 36 -15.63 0.29 -19.47
N PHE A 37 -16.28 1.44 -19.56
CA PHE A 37 -17.74 1.48 -19.70
C PHE A 37 -18.13 1.41 -21.18
N THR A 38 -18.97 0.43 -21.51
CA THR A 38 -19.53 0.32 -22.86
C THR A 38 -20.63 1.33 -23.10
N ALA A 39 -21.04 1.53 -24.36
CA ALA A 39 -22.16 2.40 -24.69
C ALA A 39 -23.47 1.98 -23.98
N GLU A 40 -23.68 0.66 -23.79
CA GLU A 40 -24.84 0.14 -23.07
C GLU A 40 -24.75 0.39 -21.55
N ASP A 41 -23.55 0.37 -20.97
CA ASP A 41 -23.35 0.60 -19.54
C ASP A 41 -23.58 2.07 -19.16
N ILE A 42 -23.27 2.99 -20.06
CA ILE A 42 -23.37 4.44 -19.82
C ILE A 42 -24.81 4.87 -19.54
N ASP A 43 -25.78 4.21 -20.14
CA ASP A 43 -27.20 4.52 -20.00
C ASP A 43 -27.88 3.73 -18.85
N LYS A 44 -27.17 2.74 -18.23
CA LYS A 44 -27.66 2.03 -17.05
C LYS A 44 -27.67 2.93 -15.82
N THR A 45 -28.61 2.66 -14.92
CA THR A 45 -28.57 3.29 -13.58
C THR A 45 -27.46 2.67 -12.74
N VAL A 46 -26.89 3.44 -11.81
CA VAL A 46 -25.88 2.98 -10.86
C VAL A 46 -26.36 1.77 -10.06
N GLY A 47 -27.67 1.72 -9.76
CA GLY A 47 -28.28 0.58 -9.07
C GLY A 47 -28.14 -0.75 -9.82
N GLN A 48 -28.11 -0.71 -11.16
CA GLN A 48 -27.99 -1.90 -12.03
C GLN A 48 -26.55 -2.39 -12.22
N LEU A 49 -25.56 -1.61 -11.80
CA LEU A 49 -24.15 -1.95 -11.96
C LEU A 49 -23.73 -3.06 -11.00
N SER A 50 -22.81 -3.91 -11.46
CA SER A 50 -22.06 -4.85 -10.61
C SER A 50 -21.16 -4.10 -9.61
N GLY A 51 -20.66 -4.81 -8.60
CA GLY A 51 -19.71 -4.24 -7.63
C GLY A 51 -18.46 -3.66 -8.31
N GLY A 52 -17.86 -4.39 -9.25
CA GLY A 52 -16.70 -3.93 -10.02
C GLY A 52 -17.00 -2.71 -10.89
N GLN A 53 -18.18 -2.67 -11.55
CA GLN A 53 -18.60 -1.50 -12.31
C GLN A 53 -18.82 -0.27 -11.43
N LYS A 54 -19.40 -0.44 -10.22
CA LYS A 54 -19.54 0.65 -9.24
C LYS A 54 -18.19 1.17 -8.77
N ALA A 55 -17.23 0.29 -8.52
CA ALA A 55 -15.88 0.68 -8.17
C ALA A 55 -15.21 1.48 -9.29
N ARG A 56 -15.30 1.03 -10.55
CA ARG A 56 -14.79 1.77 -11.72
C ARG A 56 -15.45 3.14 -11.87
N LEU A 57 -16.77 3.24 -11.68
CA LEU A 57 -17.47 4.53 -11.73
C LEU A 57 -16.98 5.48 -10.63
N THR A 58 -16.78 4.96 -9.43
CA THR A 58 -16.19 5.74 -8.33
C THR A 58 -14.80 6.26 -8.69
N LEU A 59 -13.97 5.43 -9.28
CA LEU A 59 -12.63 5.83 -9.74
C LEU A 59 -12.70 6.89 -10.83
N THR A 60 -13.64 6.75 -11.78
CA THR A 60 -13.88 7.78 -12.80
C THR A 60 -14.25 9.13 -12.18
N VAL A 61 -15.12 9.12 -11.16
CA VAL A 61 -15.46 10.35 -10.43
C VAL A 61 -14.22 10.94 -9.76
N LEU A 62 -13.44 10.12 -9.05
CA LEU A 62 -12.24 10.57 -8.34
C LEU A 62 -11.16 11.11 -9.28
N SER A 63 -10.98 10.52 -10.46
CA SER A 63 -10.01 11.00 -11.45
C SER A 63 -10.34 12.36 -12.02
N LEU A 64 -11.61 12.74 -12.00
CA LEU A 64 -12.08 14.05 -12.46
C LEU A 64 -12.09 15.11 -11.36
N GLU A 65 -12.11 14.69 -10.11
CA GLU A 65 -11.94 15.59 -8.96
C GLU A 65 -10.46 15.96 -8.84
N LYS A 66 -10.13 17.23 -8.95
CA LYS A 66 -8.75 17.74 -8.85
C LYS A 66 -8.32 17.87 -7.38
N ASP A 67 -8.50 16.80 -6.63
CA ASP A 67 -8.03 16.74 -5.26
C ASP A 67 -6.49 16.64 -5.23
N ASN A 68 -5.85 17.24 -4.23
CA ASN A 68 -4.40 17.15 -4.06
C ASN A 68 -3.96 16.02 -3.12
N PHE A 69 -4.93 15.34 -2.49
CA PHE A 69 -4.68 14.23 -1.57
C PHE A 69 -5.82 13.20 -1.66
N LEU A 70 -5.46 11.96 -1.91
CA LEU A 70 -6.38 10.83 -2.00
C LEU A 70 -6.02 9.77 -0.96
N LEU A 71 -7.01 9.42 -0.12
CA LEU A 71 -6.89 8.35 0.87
C LEU A 71 -7.77 7.17 0.44
N MET A 72 -7.16 5.99 0.34
CA MET A 72 -7.85 4.77 -0.07
C MET A 72 -7.58 3.61 0.89
N ASP A 73 -8.62 2.84 1.16
CA ASP A 73 -8.55 1.62 1.96
C ASP A 73 -8.95 0.44 1.08
N GLU A 74 -8.00 -0.48 0.86
CA GLU A 74 -8.14 -1.68 0.03
C GLU A 74 -8.77 -1.42 -1.36
N PRO A 75 -8.21 -0.50 -2.17
CA PRO A 75 -8.84 -0.06 -3.41
C PRO A 75 -8.95 -1.16 -4.48
N THR A 76 -8.16 -2.22 -4.38
CA THR A 76 -8.17 -3.37 -5.31
C THR A 76 -9.19 -4.43 -4.96
N ASN A 77 -9.87 -4.32 -3.81
CA ASN A 77 -10.85 -5.30 -3.37
C ASN A 77 -12.06 -5.32 -4.31
N HIS A 78 -12.50 -6.53 -4.64
CA HIS A 78 -13.65 -6.79 -5.53
C HIS A 78 -13.48 -6.33 -6.98
N LEU A 79 -12.29 -5.92 -7.39
CA LEU A 79 -11.96 -5.61 -8.77
C LEU A 79 -11.51 -6.87 -9.51
N ASP A 80 -11.96 -7.03 -10.76
CA ASP A 80 -11.37 -7.97 -11.71
C ASP A 80 -10.00 -7.44 -12.21
N ILE A 81 -9.28 -8.25 -12.95
CA ILE A 81 -7.93 -7.92 -13.43
C ILE A 81 -7.95 -6.64 -14.28
N GLU A 82 -8.91 -6.54 -15.21
CA GLU A 82 -9.02 -5.40 -16.11
C GLU A 82 -9.30 -4.09 -15.32
N ALA A 83 -10.18 -4.16 -14.31
CA ALA A 83 -10.48 -3.00 -13.48
C ALA A 83 -9.29 -2.60 -12.58
N LYS A 84 -8.43 -3.54 -12.18
CA LYS A 84 -7.20 -3.23 -11.46
C LYS A 84 -6.20 -2.48 -12.33
N GLU A 85 -6.01 -2.93 -13.57
CA GLU A 85 -5.14 -2.24 -14.54
C GLU A 85 -5.60 -0.80 -14.78
N VAL A 86 -6.91 -0.59 -14.97
CA VAL A 86 -7.48 0.77 -15.12
C VAL A 86 -7.27 1.62 -13.87
N LEU A 87 -7.39 1.02 -12.68
CA LEU A 87 -7.12 1.71 -11.42
C LEU A 87 -5.64 2.12 -11.34
N GLU A 88 -4.73 1.21 -11.64
CA GLU A 88 -3.28 1.46 -11.62
C GLU A 88 -2.91 2.60 -12.57
N ASP A 89 -3.39 2.54 -13.82
CA ASP A 89 -3.17 3.59 -14.82
C ASP A 89 -3.71 4.96 -14.38
N ALA A 90 -4.90 4.98 -13.79
CA ALA A 90 -5.52 6.22 -13.30
C ALA A 90 -4.74 6.83 -12.13
N LEU A 91 -4.18 6.00 -11.25
CA LEU A 91 -3.43 6.44 -10.08
C LEU A 91 -1.98 6.80 -10.42
N ASP A 92 -1.36 6.14 -11.40
CA ASP A 92 -0.03 6.50 -11.89
C ASP A 92 0.00 7.90 -12.53
N ASN A 93 -1.11 8.27 -13.18
CA ASN A 93 -1.30 9.60 -13.77
C ASN A 93 -1.88 10.65 -12.81
N TYR A 94 -2.03 10.32 -11.54
CA TYR A 94 -2.56 11.25 -10.54
C TYR A 94 -1.47 12.17 -9.99
N ASP A 95 -1.62 13.49 -10.19
CA ASP A 95 -0.62 14.51 -9.80
C ASP A 95 -0.58 14.80 -8.28
N GLY A 96 -1.52 14.26 -7.51
CA GLY A 96 -1.62 14.53 -6.08
C GLY A 96 -0.84 13.55 -5.20
N THR A 97 -1.05 13.63 -3.90
CA THR A 97 -0.51 12.68 -2.93
C THR A 97 -1.47 11.52 -2.72
N LEU A 98 -1.00 10.30 -2.90
CA LEU A 98 -1.73 9.08 -2.61
C LEU A 98 -1.32 8.50 -1.26
N LEU A 99 -2.28 8.20 -0.40
CA LEU A 99 -2.09 7.38 0.78
C LEU A 99 -3.08 6.22 0.73
N PHE A 100 -2.58 5.01 0.71
CA PHE A 100 -3.44 3.83 0.62
C PHE A 100 -2.98 2.69 1.50
N VAL A 101 -3.94 1.86 1.91
CA VAL A 101 -3.72 0.56 2.55
C VAL A 101 -4.13 -0.50 1.56
N SER A 102 -3.28 -1.50 1.33
CA SER A 102 -3.61 -2.64 0.47
C SER A 102 -2.86 -3.90 0.90
N HIS A 103 -3.46 -5.06 0.63
CA HIS A 103 -2.82 -6.38 0.71
C HIS A 103 -2.30 -6.88 -0.63
N ASP A 104 -2.61 -6.18 -1.72
CA ASP A 104 -2.13 -6.50 -3.06
C ASP A 104 -0.69 -6.01 -3.24
N ARG A 105 0.24 -6.96 -3.16
CA ARG A 105 1.68 -6.67 -3.20
C ARG A 105 2.14 -6.10 -4.54
N TYR A 106 1.50 -6.53 -5.64
CA TYR A 106 1.80 -6.02 -6.97
C TYR A 106 1.40 -4.55 -7.05
N PHE A 107 0.15 -4.25 -6.70
CA PHE A 107 -0.37 -2.88 -6.65
C PHE A 107 0.49 -1.94 -5.78
N ILE A 108 0.90 -2.41 -4.58
CA ILE A 108 1.78 -1.62 -3.72
C ILE A 108 3.14 -1.38 -4.39
N ASN A 109 3.71 -2.41 -5.06
CA ASN A 109 5.04 -2.31 -5.65
C ASN A 109 5.09 -1.34 -6.83
N GLU A 110 4.03 -1.30 -7.64
CA GLU A 110 3.94 -0.44 -8.82
C GLU A 110 3.73 1.05 -8.44
N LEU A 111 2.87 1.33 -7.48
CA LEU A 111 2.46 2.71 -7.18
C LEU A 111 3.20 3.35 -6.00
N ALA A 112 3.63 2.56 -5.01
CA ALA A 112 4.21 3.13 -3.81
C ALA A 112 5.68 3.53 -4.00
N ASN A 113 5.99 4.79 -3.74
CA ASN A 113 7.35 5.29 -3.62
C ASN A 113 7.83 5.39 -2.16
N LYS A 114 6.94 5.19 -1.21
CA LYS A 114 7.22 5.13 0.23
C LYS A 114 6.31 4.10 0.89
N ILE A 115 6.87 3.34 1.84
CA ILE A 115 6.13 2.38 2.64
C ILE A 115 6.14 2.84 4.10
N ILE A 116 4.97 2.91 4.70
CA ILE A 116 4.80 3.16 6.13
C ILE A 116 4.43 1.83 6.81
N SER A 117 5.37 1.24 7.54
CA SER A 117 5.12 0.03 8.32
C SER A 117 4.70 0.41 9.73
N VAL A 118 3.49 0.05 10.12
CA VAL A 118 2.97 0.26 11.47
C VAL A 118 3.00 -1.06 12.22
N ARG A 119 3.73 -1.11 13.34
CA ARG A 119 3.85 -2.31 14.17
C ARG A 119 4.08 -1.92 15.62
N ASP A 120 3.40 -2.60 16.55
CA ASP A 120 3.56 -2.43 18.00
C ASP A 120 3.48 -0.95 18.45
N GLY A 121 2.55 -0.18 17.86
CA GLY A 121 2.37 1.24 18.17
C GLY A 121 3.42 2.18 17.56
N HIS A 122 4.36 1.67 16.76
CA HIS A 122 5.39 2.45 16.10
C HIS A 122 5.21 2.45 14.60
N ALA A 123 5.46 3.61 13.97
CA ALA A 123 5.47 3.77 12.53
C ALA A 123 6.91 3.95 12.02
N LYS A 124 7.29 3.18 11.02
CA LYS A 124 8.61 3.29 10.37
C LYS A 124 8.42 3.53 8.87
N ILE A 125 9.11 4.54 8.35
CA ILE A 125 9.03 4.92 6.94
C ILE A 125 10.23 4.33 6.19
N TYR A 126 9.94 3.72 5.03
CA TYR A 126 10.93 3.23 4.07
C TYR A 126 10.75 4.02 2.77
N ASN A 127 11.82 4.66 2.30
CA ASN A 127 11.80 5.46 1.07
C ASN A 127 12.11 4.56 -0.12
N GLY A 128 11.09 3.91 -0.64
CA GLY A 128 11.16 2.97 -1.76
C GLY A 128 9.85 2.20 -1.89
N ASN A 129 9.77 1.36 -2.91
CA ASN A 129 8.63 0.50 -3.18
C ASN A 129 8.59 -0.74 -2.27
N TYR A 130 7.64 -1.64 -2.53
CA TYR A 130 7.46 -2.82 -1.68
C TYR A 130 8.66 -3.78 -1.72
N SER A 131 9.32 -3.94 -2.86
CA SER A 131 10.52 -4.76 -2.99
C SER A 131 11.66 -4.21 -2.14
N TYR A 132 11.91 -2.91 -2.19
CA TYR A 132 12.90 -2.24 -1.34
C TYR A 132 12.59 -2.44 0.17
N TYR A 133 11.32 -2.32 0.56
CA TYR A 133 10.89 -2.57 1.94
C TYR A 133 11.23 -4.00 2.40
N LEU A 134 10.99 -5.01 1.55
CA LEU A 134 11.29 -6.41 1.86
C LEU A 134 12.80 -6.64 2.04
N ASP A 135 13.62 -6.07 1.15
CA ASP A 135 15.08 -6.18 1.22
C ASP A 135 15.64 -5.54 2.51
N GLU A 136 15.17 -4.35 2.85
CA GLU A 136 15.56 -3.68 4.07
C GLU A 136 15.14 -4.46 5.32
N LYS A 137 13.98 -5.08 5.29
CA LYS A 137 13.49 -5.92 6.38
C LYS A 137 14.30 -7.20 6.54
N ALA A 138 14.70 -7.81 5.43
CA ALA A 138 15.57 -9.00 5.43
C ALA A 138 16.96 -8.67 6.01
N LYS A 139 17.58 -7.55 5.62
CA LYS A 139 18.85 -7.07 6.18
C LYS A 139 18.77 -6.81 7.68
N GLN A 140 17.68 -6.18 8.14
CA GLN A 140 17.47 -5.93 9.57
C GLN A 140 17.29 -7.23 10.37
N ALA A 141 16.59 -8.21 9.83
CA ALA A 141 16.42 -9.52 10.47
C ALA A 141 17.75 -10.28 10.55
N ALA A 142 18.56 -10.27 9.50
CA ALA A 142 19.88 -10.88 9.50
C ALA A 142 20.82 -10.24 10.53
N ALA A 143 20.87 -8.90 10.55
CA ALA A 143 21.67 -8.17 11.53
C ALA A 143 21.23 -8.42 12.98
N ALA A 144 19.93 -8.57 13.23
CA ALA A 144 19.42 -8.92 14.56
C ALA A 144 19.84 -10.33 15.00
N GLN A 145 19.79 -11.31 14.08
CA GLN A 145 20.24 -12.69 14.35
C GLN A 145 21.74 -12.75 14.62
N GLU A 146 22.56 -12.03 13.87
CA GLU A 146 24.00 -11.94 14.11
C GLU A 146 24.34 -11.31 15.46
N ALA A 147 23.59 -10.25 15.83
CA ALA A 147 23.77 -9.60 17.13
C ALA A 147 23.37 -10.51 18.32
N GLU A 148 22.32 -11.32 18.16
CA GLU A 148 21.92 -12.32 19.17
C GLU A 148 22.92 -13.45 19.27
N ALA A 149 23.45 -13.95 18.14
CA ALA A 149 24.48 -14.99 18.12
C ALA A 149 25.77 -14.52 18.82
N GLN A 150 26.23 -13.28 18.55
CA GLN A 150 27.39 -12.69 19.20
C GLN A 150 27.21 -12.51 20.73
N LYS A 151 26.01 -12.16 21.17
CA LYS A 151 25.71 -12.06 22.61
C LYS A 151 25.72 -13.42 23.30
N ALA A 152 25.17 -14.46 22.63
CA ALA A 152 25.20 -15.81 23.15
C ALA A 152 26.63 -16.38 23.26
N GLU A 153 27.54 -16.07 22.35
CA GLU A 153 28.93 -16.46 22.41
C GLU A 153 29.72 -15.75 23.54
N THR A 154 29.40 -14.48 23.82
CA THR A 154 30.05 -13.72 24.91
C THR A 154 29.57 -14.15 26.30
N GLU A 155 28.35 -14.67 26.44
CA GLU A 155 27.81 -15.19 27.70
C GLU A 155 28.29 -16.61 28.00
N THR A 156 28.79 -17.37 27.03
CA THR A 156 29.28 -18.75 27.23
C THR A 156 30.76 -18.87 27.52
N THR A 157 31.52 -17.77 27.71
CA THR A 157 32.91 -17.83 28.13
C THR A 157 32.96 -17.90 29.66
N PRO A 158 33.15 -19.08 30.30
CA PRO A 158 33.23 -19.16 31.76
C PRO A 158 34.56 -18.56 32.20
N ALA A 159 34.51 -17.80 33.27
CA ALA A 159 35.65 -17.33 34.07
C ALA A 159 36.46 -18.53 34.65
N ALA A 160 37.23 -19.21 33.78
CA ALA A 160 38.10 -20.33 34.16
C ALA A 160 39.57 -19.97 33.94
N SER A 161 40.03 -18.86 34.52
CA SER A 161 41.48 -18.55 34.53
C SER A 161 41.93 -17.67 35.70
N GLN A 162 41.33 -17.78 36.87
CA GLN A 162 41.85 -17.08 38.07
C GLN A 162 42.13 -17.96 39.28
N ASN A 163 42.16 -19.28 39.17
CA ASN A 163 42.42 -20.11 40.33
C ASN A 163 43.67 -21.02 40.22
N LYS A 164 44.70 -20.63 39.44
CA LYS A 164 45.98 -21.36 39.37
C LYS A 164 47.21 -20.60 39.91
N ARG A 165 47.02 -19.44 40.53
CA ARG A 165 48.13 -18.63 41.09
C ARG A 165 48.23 -18.56 42.60
N SER A 166 47.37 -19.24 43.33
CA SER A 166 47.34 -19.20 44.82
C SER A 166 47.86 -20.49 45.50
N GLU A 167 48.18 -21.57 44.78
CA GLU A 167 48.69 -22.82 45.37
C GLU A 167 50.24 -23.01 45.29
N GLU A 168 50.96 -22.26 44.49
CA GLU A 168 52.41 -22.37 44.38
C GLU A 168 53.22 -21.56 45.42
N ARG A 169 52.58 -20.90 46.39
CA ARG A 169 53.26 -20.10 47.40
C ARG A 169 53.25 -20.72 48.80
N ARG A 170 52.85 -21.99 48.95
CA ARG A 170 52.79 -22.64 50.30
C ARG A 170 53.73 -23.86 50.50
N VAL A 171 54.57 -24.18 49.51
CA VAL A 171 55.59 -25.25 49.72
C VAL A 171 56.97 -24.63 49.48
N GLY A 172 57.54 -24.07 50.62
CA GLY A 172 58.89 -23.49 50.52
C GLY A 172 59.26 -22.76 51.81
N LYS A 173 59.00 -23.39 52.97
CA LYS A 173 59.65 -23.06 54.23
C LYS A 173 59.47 -24.23 55.18
N GLU A 174 60.40 -25.17 55.11
CA GLU A 174 61.01 -25.86 56.24
C GLU A 174 62.33 -26.44 55.80
#